data_1885057e4990ae4d590de7522e08fa9a
#
_entry.id   1885057e4990ae4d590de7522e08fa9a
#
_cell.length_a   1.000
_cell.length_b   1.000
_cell.length_c   1.000
_cell.angle_alpha   90.00
_cell.angle_beta   90.00
_cell.angle_gamma   90.00
#
_symmetry.space_group_name_H-M   'P 1'
#
loop_
_entity.id
_entity.type
_entity.pdbx_description
1 polymer ?
#
loop_
_entity_poly.entity_id
_entity_poly.type
_entity_poly.pdbx_seq_one_letter_code
_entity_poly.pdbx_strand_id
1 'polypeptide(L)'
;MKKLFYLLLTVFIFSCGDEKKEAETTTETASPAATTETEKPLPEFAYPVTRSHWKLGDPANTKLVLDMYKAWDAKDAEAVAGFYADSANMDMPDGRRLMLNKRNVYEKFAKARNQYTNTSNKIVSALALHNDDLNEDWVQIMTYNKWEYKDGTKDSMLYFDNWRLQNSKISYLNSLQQKPPKALLKRLEAK
;
A
#
# COMPACT_ATOMS: atom_id res chain seq x y z
N MET A 1 -33.99 -37.07 -25.70
CA MET A 1 -34.79 -37.86 -24.73
C MET A 1 -35.01 -37.00 -23.50
N LYS A 2 -36.27 -36.79 -23.24
CA LYS A 2 -36.88 -36.00 -22.15
C LYS A 2 -36.63 -36.67 -20.78
N LYS A 3 -36.52 -35.85 -19.70
CA LYS A 3 -37.03 -36.07 -18.32
C LYS A 3 -36.55 -34.87 -17.52
N LEU A 4 -37.25 -33.87 -17.19
CA LEU A 4 -38.47 -33.49 -16.41
C LEU A 4 -38.57 -34.28 -15.11
N PHE A 5 -38.33 -33.65 -13.94
CA PHE A 5 -38.90 -34.00 -12.62
C PHE A 5 -38.68 -32.83 -11.66
N TYR A 6 -39.71 -32.13 -11.40
CA TYR A 6 -40.64 -31.96 -10.26
C TYR A 6 -40.13 -31.12 -9.07
N LEU A 7 -40.80 -30.03 -9.00
CA LEU A 7 -41.21 -29.13 -7.92
C LEU A 7 -41.60 -29.91 -6.64
N LEU A 8 -41.14 -29.44 -5.47
CA LEU A 8 -41.80 -29.70 -4.20
C LEU A 8 -41.84 -28.44 -3.35
N LEU A 9 -43.00 -27.85 -3.37
CA LEU A 9 -43.49 -26.74 -2.56
C LEU A 9 -43.97 -27.34 -1.23
N THR A 10 -43.40 -26.92 -0.08
CA THR A 10 -44.01 -27.20 1.23
C THR A 10 -44.28 -25.89 1.97
N VAL A 11 -45.53 -25.58 1.98
CA VAL A 11 -46.17 -24.56 2.83
C VAL A 11 -46.39 -25.20 4.20
N PHE A 12 -45.97 -24.53 5.27
CA PHE A 12 -46.51 -24.76 6.61
C PHE A 12 -47.07 -23.48 7.18
N ILE A 13 -48.33 -23.64 7.55
CA ILE A 13 -49.23 -22.62 8.03
C ILE A 13 -49.25 -22.63 9.58
N PHE A 14 -49.28 -21.42 10.12
CA PHE A 14 -49.90 -20.97 11.41
C PHE A 14 -49.96 -21.90 12.61
N SER A 15 -49.40 -21.42 13.74
CA SER A 15 -50.05 -21.52 15.02
C SER A 15 -49.85 -20.23 15.83
N CYS A 16 -50.96 -19.59 16.17
CA CYS A 16 -51.04 -18.53 17.16
C CYS A 16 -50.87 -19.15 18.59
N GLY A 17 -50.25 -18.39 19.45
CA GLY A 17 -50.23 -18.64 20.91
C GLY A 17 -49.80 -17.37 21.64
N ASP A 18 -50.67 -16.89 22.54
CA ASP A 18 -50.72 -15.59 23.20
C ASP A 18 -49.59 -15.32 24.22
N GLU A 19 -49.34 -14.01 24.33
CA GLU A 19 -48.95 -13.21 25.51
C GLU A 19 -47.77 -13.63 26.39
N LYS A 20 -46.70 -12.81 26.27
CA LYS A 20 -46.15 -12.04 27.43
C LYS A 20 -45.30 -10.87 26.94
N LYS A 21 -45.71 -9.65 27.32
CA LYS A 21 -44.92 -8.43 27.22
C LYS A 21 -43.65 -8.60 28.10
N GLU A 22 -42.51 -8.74 27.50
CA GLU A 22 -41.22 -8.37 28.11
C GLU A 22 -40.67 -7.15 27.33
N ALA A 23 -40.38 -6.09 28.08
CA ALA A 23 -39.82 -4.84 27.56
C ALA A 23 -38.43 -5.11 27.02
N GLU A 24 -38.27 -5.11 25.69
CA GLU A 24 -36.96 -5.03 25.06
C GLU A 24 -36.38 -3.64 25.34
N THR A 25 -35.42 -3.62 26.27
CA THR A 25 -34.52 -2.48 26.43
C THR A 25 -33.62 -2.47 25.21
N THR A 26 -33.95 -1.63 24.24
CA THR A 26 -33.09 -1.32 23.11
C THR A 26 -31.84 -0.66 23.66
N THR A 27 -30.78 -1.44 23.83
CA THR A 27 -29.44 -0.91 24.12
C THR A 27 -28.96 -0.28 22.81
N GLU A 28 -29.20 1.01 22.66
CA GLU A 28 -28.64 1.85 21.64
C GLU A 28 -27.10 1.83 21.83
N THR A 29 -26.42 1.04 21.02
CA THR A 29 -24.97 1.02 20.97
C THR A 29 -24.53 2.38 20.44
N ALA A 30 -24.25 3.31 21.35
CA ALA A 30 -23.66 4.59 21.03
C ALA A 30 -22.36 4.33 20.27
N SER A 31 -22.35 4.63 18.98
CA SER A 31 -21.14 4.75 18.19
C SER A 31 -20.20 5.73 18.91
N PRO A 32 -18.93 5.38 19.16
CA PRO A 32 -18.03 6.30 19.82
C PRO A 32 -17.94 7.58 18.97
N ALA A 33 -18.40 8.68 19.55
CA ALA A 33 -18.27 10.01 18.96
C ALA A 33 -16.80 10.21 18.62
N ALA A 34 -16.49 10.48 17.36
CA ALA A 34 -15.16 10.87 16.91
C ALA A 34 -14.77 12.10 17.74
N THR A 35 -13.85 11.89 18.66
CA THR A 35 -13.24 12.98 19.44
C THR A 35 -12.49 13.81 18.40
N THR A 36 -12.99 15.00 18.09
CA THR A 36 -12.28 15.98 17.29
C THR A 36 -11.11 16.44 18.15
N GLU A 37 -9.96 15.78 18.00
CA GLU A 37 -8.72 16.30 18.59
C GLU A 37 -8.48 17.67 17.97
N THR A 38 -8.52 18.70 18.80
CA THR A 38 -8.13 20.04 18.39
C THR A 38 -6.65 19.98 18.05
N GLU A 39 -6.30 20.10 16.77
CA GLU A 39 -4.91 20.09 16.32
C GLU A 39 -4.11 21.14 17.09
N LYS A 40 -3.05 20.67 17.75
CA LYS A 40 -2.16 21.55 18.47
C LYS A 40 -1.42 22.43 17.45
N PRO A 41 -1.42 23.77 17.61
CA PRO A 41 -0.72 24.64 16.68
C PRO A 41 0.76 24.25 16.59
N LEU A 42 1.29 24.27 15.37
CA LEU A 42 2.70 23.99 15.14
C LEU A 42 3.58 25.06 15.81
N PRO A 43 4.75 24.66 16.35
CA PRO A 43 5.71 25.61 16.84
C PRO A 43 6.30 26.44 15.70
N GLU A 44 6.82 27.61 16.01
CA GLU A 44 7.63 28.38 15.06
C GLU A 44 8.91 27.60 14.70
N PHE A 45 9.13 27.37 13.40
CA PHE A 45 10.32 26.68 12.91
C PHE A 45 11.45 27.67 12.61
N ALA A 46 12.69 27.27 12.87
CA ALA A 46 13.88 28.08 12.58
C ALA A 46 14.11 28.30 11.07
N TYR A 47 13.49 27.47 10.22
CA TYR A 47 13.57 27.53 8.77
C TYR A 47 12.19 27.39 8.14
N PRO A 48 11.95 28.00 6.96
CA PRO A 48 10.71 27.75 6.21
C PRO A 48 10.54 26.28 5.87
N VAL A 49 9.37 25.71 6.14
CA VAL A 49 9.00 24.33 5.85
C VAL A 49 7.79 24.31 4.92
N THR A 50 7.96 23.75 3.73
CA THR A 50 6.88 23.72 2.72
C THR A 50 5.79 22.69 3.03
N ARG A 51 6.15 21.63 3.76
CA ARG A 51 5.23 20.55 4.16
C ARG A 51 5.36 20.35 5.67
N SER A 52 4.57 21.05 6.43
CA SER A 52 4.61 21.07 7.89
C SER A 52 3.42 20.36 8.54
N HIS A 53 2.26 20.37 7.88
CA HIS A 53 1.03 19.78 8.40
C HIS A 53 0.85 18.35 7.86
N TRP A 54 1.40 17.38 8.61
CA TRP A 54 1.31 15.97 8.31
C TRP A 54 0.38 15.26 9.30
N LYS A 55 -0.46 14.38 8.78
CA LYS A 55 -1.28 13.45 9.57
C LYS A 55 -1.19 12.05 9.00
N LEU A 56 -1.72 11.07 9.73
CA LEU A 56 -1.85 9.72 9.20
C LEU A 56 -2.79 9.74 7.99
N GLY A 57 -2.33 9.12 6.91
CA GLY A 57 -3.09 8.95 5.67
C GLY A 57 -3.94 7.68 5.67
N ASP A 58 -4.67 7.47 4.57
CA ASP A 58 -5.49 6.27 4.39
C ASP A 58 -4.62 5.00 4.33
N PRO A 59 -4.84 3.99 5.19
CA PRO A 59 -4.13 2.71 5.14
C PRO A 59 -4.28 1.97 3.80
N ALA A 60 -5.34 2.24 3.02
CA ALA A 60 -5.51 1.68 1.69
C ALA A 60 -4.37 2.08 0.74
N ASN A 61 -3.78 3.27 0.92
CA ASN A 61 -2.62 3.72 0.18
C ASN A 61 -1.38 2.86 0.48
N THR A 62 -1.16 2.52 1.76
CA THR A 62 -0.09 1.58 2.15
C THR A 62 -0.31 0.22 1.49
N LYS A 63 -1.53 -0.30 1.55
CA LYS A 63 -1.86 -1.59 0.90
C LYS A 63 -1.56 -1.56 -0.58
N LEU A 64 -1.95 -0.51 -1.29
CA LEU A 64 -1.70 -0.35 -2.73
C LEU A 64 -0.21 -0.46 -3.06
N VAL A 65 0.64 0.27 -2.32
CA VAL A 65 2.09 0.24 -2.54
C VAL A 65 2.68 -1.14 -2.20
N LEU A 66 2.24 -1.80 -1.13
CA LEU A 66 2.70 -3.13 -0.78
C LEU A 66 2.26 -4.20 -1.81
N ASP A 67 1.08 -4.08 -2.39
CA ASP A 67 0.62 -4.96 -3.47
C ASP A 67 1.49 -4.77 -4.73
N MET A 68 1.92 -3.55 -5.04
CA MET A 68 2.89 -3.27 -6.10
C MET A 68 4.24 -3.96 -5.84
N TYR A 69 4.78 -3.89 -4.61
CA TYR A 69 6.01 -4.62 -4.25
C TYR A 69 5.85 -6.14 -4.42
N LYS A 70 4.71 -6.68 -4.01
CA LYS A 70 4.38 -8.10 -4.20
C LYS A 70 4.35 -8.50 -5.67
N ALA A 71 3.74 -7.69 -6.53
CA ALA A 71 3.72 -7.90 -7.97
C ALA A 71 5.15 -7.86 -8.57
N TRP A 72 5.98 -6.92 -8.10
CA TRP A 72 7.39 -6.87 -8.49
C TRP A 72 8.16 -8.14 -8.11
N ASP A 73 8.01 -8.63 -6.89
CA ASP A 73 8.65 -9.87 -6.45
C ASP A 73 8.15 -11.08 -7.25
N ALA A 74 6.86 -11.11 -7.59
CA ALA A 74 6.25 -12.13 -8.44
C ALA A 74 6.66 -12.07 -9.92
N LYS A 75 7.45 -11.05 -10.33
CA LYS A 75 7.85 -10.81 -11.73
C LYS A 75 6.66 -10.47 -12.66
N ASP A 76 5.60 -9.95 -12.10
CA ASP A 76 4.39 -9.53 -12.83
C ASP A 76 4.50 -8.03 -13.20
N ALA A 77 5.17 -7.76 -14.32
CA ALA A 77 5.39 -6.38 -14.79
C ALA A 77 4.09 -5.70 -15.23
N GLU A 78 3.09 -6.45 -15.66
CA GLU A 78 1.78 -5.92 -16.04
C GLU A 78 1.02 -5.44 -14.80
N ALA A 79 0.95 -6.27 -13.77
CA ALA A 79 0.37 -5.86 -12.49
C ALA A 79 1.10 -4.65 -11.91
N VAL A 80 2.46 -4.64 -11.93
CA VAL A 80 3.25 -3.47 -11.47
C VAL A 80 2.84 -2.23 -12.23
N ALA A 81 2.77 -2.28 -13.57
CA ALA A 81 2.40 -1.13 -14.39
C ALA A 81 0.98 -0.63 -14.06
N GLY A 82 0.07 -1.53 -13.70
CA GLY A 82 -1.31 -1.22 -13.31
C GLY A 82 -1.44 -0.34 -12.06
N PHE A 83 -0.42 -0.27 -11.20
CA PHE A 83 -0.43 0.58 -10.00
C PHE A 83 -0.07 2.04 -10.29
N TYR A 84 0.51 2.35 -11.44
CA TYR A 84 1.00 3.69 -11.77
C TYR A 84 -0.07 4.53 -12.48
N ALA A 85 0.01 5.83 -12.25
CA ALA A 85 -0.75 6.82 -13.01
C ALA A 85 -0.30 6.86 -14.48
N ASP A 86 -1.13 7.45 -15.35
CA ASP A 86 -0.82 7.62 -16.78
C ASP A 86 0.47 8.44 -17.04
N SER A 87 0.92 9.18 -16.02
CA SER A 87 2.20 9.87 -15.97
C SER A 87 2.75 9.80 -14.55
N ALA A 88 3.97 9.31 -14.40
CA ALA A 88 4.66 9.23 -13.11
C ALA A 88 6.16 9.50 -13.27
N ASN A 89 6.78 10.05 -12.22
CA ASN A 89 8.22 10.30 -12.18
C ASN A 89 8.83 9.47 -11.02
N MET A 90 10.03 8.96 -11.25
CA MET A 90 10.79 8.25 -10.23
C MET A 90 12.19 8.85 -10.14
N ASP A 91 12.51 9.46 -8.99
CA ASP A 91 13.87 9.90 -8.68
C ASP A 91 14.60 8.74 -8.00
N MET A 92 15.54 8.19 -8.74
CA MET A 92 16.28 6.98 -8.36
C MET A 92 17.49 7.32 -7.47
N PRO A 93 17.96 6.37 -6.64
CA PRO A 93 19.07 6.62 -5.72
C PRO A 93 20.40 7.00 -6.39
N ASP A 94 20.55 6.73 -7.67
CA ASP A 94 21.72 7.10 -8.47
C ASP A 94 21.60 8.48 -9.12
N GLY A 95 20.59 9.25 -8.77
CA GLY A 95 20.33 10.60 -9.28
C GLY A 95 19.61 10.65 -10.63
N ARG A 96 19.30 9.51 -11.23
CA ARG A 96 18.52 9.47 -12.46
C ARG A 96 17.04 9.73 -12.19
N ARG A 97 16.40 10.46 -13.08
CA ARG A 97 14.94 10.57 -13.12
C ARG A 97 14.38 9.69 -14.22
N LEU A 98 13.49 8.78 -13.86
CA LEU A 98 12.73 7.99 -14.82
C LEU A 98 11.35 8.64 -15.00
N MET A 99 11.02 8.95 -16.25
CA MET A 99 9.69 9.43 -16.63
C MET A 99 8.90 8.23 -17.16
N LEU A 100 7.82 7.90 -16.48
CA LEU A 100 6.91 6.84 -16.84
C LEU A 100 5.66 7.44 -17.47
N ASN A 101 5.11 6.74 -18.43
CA ASN A 101 3.81 7.03 -19.00
C ASN A 101 3.12 5.72 -19.41
N LYS A 102 1.85 5.80 -19.74
CA LYS A 102 1.02 4.63 -20.09
C LYS A 102 1.63 3.75 -21.19
N ARG A 103 2.45 4.32 -22.10
CA ARG A 103 3.06 3.58 -23.23
C ARG A 103 4.33 2.83 -22.83
N ASN A 104 5.10 3.35 -21.86
CA ASN A 104 6.43 2.82 -21.56
C ASN A 104 6.56 2.14 -20.19
N VAL A 105 5.57 2.30 -19.30
CA VAL A 105 5.64 1.82 -17.92
C VAL A 105 5.86 0.32 -17.86
N TYR A 106 5.06 -0.45 -18.59
CA TYR A 106 5.21 -1.90 -18.66
C TYR A 106 6.60 -2.34 -19.14
N GLU A 107 7.03 -1.82 -20.29
CA GLU A 107 8.33 -2.19 -20.90
C GLU A 107 9.51 -1.86 -19.99
N LYS A 108 9.47 -0.70 -19.33
CA LYS A 108 10.53 -0.30 -18.39
C LYS A 108 10.60 -1.25 -17.19
N PHE A 109 9.46 -1.64 -16.61
CA PHE A 109 9.44 -2.58 -15.50
C PHE A 109 9.80 -4.00 -15.92
N ALA A 110 9.30 -4.49 -17.04
CA ALA A 110 9.67 -5.78 -17.59
C ALA A 110 11.18 -5.86 -17.86
N LYS A 111 11.76 -4.82 -18.48
CA LYS A 111 13.21 -4.75 -18.73
C LYS A 111 14.02 -4.73 -17.43
N ALA A 112 13.61 -3.92 -16.44
CA ALA A 112 14.30 -3.82 -15.17
C ALA A 112 14.22 -5.15 -14.40
N ARG A 113 13.02 -5.75 -14.29
CA ARG A 113 12.81 -6.99 -13.54
C ARG A 113 13.48 -8.19 -14.19
N ASN A 114 13.62 -8.21 -15.51
CA ASN A 114 14.28 -9.27 -16.25
C ASN A 114 15.80 -9.35 -16.05
N GLN A 115 16.43 -8.37 -15.39
CA GLN A 115 17.84 -8.44 -15.02
C GLN A 115 18.09 -9.44 -13.87
N TYR A 116 17.05 -9.76 -13.11
CA TYR A 116 17.13 -10.59 -11.91
C TYR A 116 16.43 -11.94 -12.13
N THR A 117 17.05 -13.01 -11.64
CA THR A 117 16.41 -14.32 -11.51
C THR A 117 15.44 -14.32 -10.34
N ASN A 118 15.81 -13.68 -9.24
CA ASN A 118 15.01 -13.57 -8.05
C ASN A 118 15.11 -12.17 -7.42
N THR A 119 14.02 -11.70 -6.82
CA THR A 119 13.99 -10.55 -5.92
C THR A 119 13.06 -10.85 -4.75
N SER A 120 13.37 -10.28 -3.60
CA SER A 120 12.48 -10.36 -2.44
C SER A 120 12.58 -9.10 -1.60
N ASN A 121 11.45 -8.61 -1.14
CA ASN A 121 11.34 -7.44 -0.28
C ASN A 121 10.91 -7.86 1.13
N LYS A 122 11.74 -7.55 2.13
CA LYS A 122 11.35 -7.60 3.53
C LYS A 122 10.96 -6.19 3.97
N ILE A 123 9.67 -5.95 4.14
CA ILE A 123 9.18 -4.65 4.60
C ILE A 123 9.54 -4.47 6.07
N VAL A 124 10.26 -3.40 6.37
CA VAL A 124 10.70 -3.04 7.73
C VAL A 124 9.69 -2.09 8.37
N SER A 125 9.21 -1.11 7.60
CA SER A 125 8.14 -0.20 8.01
C SER A 125 7.36 0.28 6.79
N ALA A 126 6.09 0.59 7.00
CA ALA A 126 5.21 1.14 5.99
C ALA A 126 4.23 2.09 6.67
N LEU A 127 4.08 3.31 6.15
CA LEU A 127 3.27 4.35 6.75
C LEU A 127 2.62 5.21 5.67
N ALA A 128 1.28 5.31 5.69
CA ALA A 128 0.56 6.29 4.90
C ALA A 128 0.50 7.62 5.64
N LEU A 129 0.76 8.71 4.91
CA LEU A 129 0.74 10.08 5.37
C LEU A 129 -0.11 10.93 4.44
N HIS A 130 -0.78 11.93 5.00
CA HIS A 130 -1.42 12.99 4.25
C HIS A 130 -0.81 14.33 4.64
N ASN A 131 -0.49 15.15 3.64
CA ASN A 131 -0.01 16.52 3.85
C ASN A 131 -1.12 17.52 3.52
N ASP A 132 -1.56 18.27 4.52
CA ASP A 132 -2.65 19.23 4.35
C ASP A 132 -2.20 20.50 3.61
N ASP A 133 -0.91 20.90 3.69
CA ASP A 133 -0.41 22.10 3.03
C ASP A 133 -0.55 22.05 1.51
N LEU A 134 -0.33 20.86 0.93
CA LEU A 134 -0.34 20.63 -0.52
C LEU A 134 -1.43 19.64 -0.97
N ASN A 135 -2.24 19.14 -0.04
CA ASN A 135 -3.26 18.12 -0.29
C ASN A 135 -2.66 16.90 -1.03
N GLU A 136 -1.61 16.32 -0.46
CA GLU A 136 -0.87 15.22 -1.05
C GLU A 136 -0.93 13.96 -0.19
N ASP A 137 -1.16 12.81 -0.82
CA ASP A 137 -1.08 11.49 -0.19
C ASP A 137 0.26 10.84 -0.48
N TRP A 138 0.90 10.35 0.59
CA TRP A 138 2.21 9.74 0.54
C TRP A 138 2.23 8.41 1.27
N VAL A 139 3.10 7.51 0.82
CA VAL A 139 3.44 6.27 1.54
C VAL A 139 4.94 6.20 1.67
N GLN A 140 5.40 6.11 2.91
CA GLN A 140 6.81 5.88 3.22
C GLN A 140 7.03 4.40 3.48
N ILE A 141 7.98 3.81 2.76
CA ILE A 141 8.36 2.41 2.92
C ILE A 141 9.85 2.33 3.23
N MET A 142 10.18 1.58 4.29
CA MET A 142 11.54 1.11 4.50
C MET A 142 11.57 -0.38 4.19
N THR A 143 12.35 -0.77 3.19
CA THR A 143 12.44 -2.17 2.77
C THR A 143 13.86 -2.65 2.66
N TYR A 144 14.11 -3.88 3.11
CA TYR A 144 15.33 -4.60 2.83
C TYR A 144 15.12 -5.49 1.63
N ASN A 145 15.66 -5.08 0.48
CA ASN A 145 15.55 -5.78 -0.79
C ASN A 145 16.78 -6.67 -1.00
N LYS A 146 16.53 -7.90 -1.46
CA LYS A 146 17.55 -8.85 -1.91
C LYS A 146 17.28 -9.21 -3.35
N TRP A 147 18.33 -9.41 -4.12
CA TRP A 147 18.19 -9.88 -5.50
C TRP A 147 19.33 -10.78 -5.92
N GLU A 148 19.07 -11.56 -6.95
CA GLU A 148 20.02 -12.42 -7.61
C GLU A 148 20.02 -12.11 -9.11
N TYR A 149 21.17 -11.81 -9.66
CA TYR A 149 21.37 -11.59 -11.10
C TYR A 149 21.40 -12.91 -11.87
N LYS A 150 21.32 -12.84 -13.20
CA LYS A 150 21.35 -14.02 -14.08
C LYS A 150 22.68 -14.77 -14.05
N ASP A 151 23.76 -14.11 -13.69
CA ASP A 151 25.09 -14.71 -13.49
C ASP A 151 25.27 -15.37 -12.11
N GLY A 152 24.22 -15.39 -11.27
CA GLY A 152 24.25 -15.94 -9.93
C GLY A 152 24.76 -14.97 -8.86
N THR A 153 25.23 -13.78 -9.22
CA THR A 153 25.64 -12.76 -8.26
C THR A 153 24.47 -12.30 -7.42
N LYS A 154 24.66 -12.22 -6.11
CA LYS A 154 23.64 -11.78 -5.14
C LYS A 154 24.05 -10.48 -4.50
N ASP A 155 23.07 -9.63 -4.28
CA ASP A 155 23.26 -8.38 -3.53
C ASP A 155 22.00 -8.02 -2.74
N SER A 156 22.13 -7.02 -1.88
CA SER A 156 21.03 -6.51 -1.07
C SER A 156 21.23 -5.05 -0.70
N MET A 157 20.15 -4.36 -0.47
CA MET A 157 20.14 -2.95 -0.14
C MET A 157 18.96 -2.63 0.78
N LEU A 158 19.15 -1.64 1.64
CA LEU A 158 18.05 -1.01 2.36
C LEU A 158 17.60 0.20 1.58
N TYR A 159 16.30 0.26 1.27
CA TYR A 159 15.67 1.38 0.59
C TYR A 159 14.77 2.15 1.53
N PHE A 160 14.72 3.46 1.31
CA PHE A 160 13.77 4.39 1.89
C PHE A 160 13.01 5.03 0.74
N ASP A 161 11.83 4.54 0.51
CA ASP A 161 11.01 4.94 -0.63
C ASP A 161 9.85 5.83 -0.16
N ASN A 162 9.73 7.00 -0.78
CA ASN A 162 8.63 7.92 -0.57
C ASN A 162 7.77 7.94 -1.84
N TRP A 163 6.60 7.33 -1.75
CA TRP A 163 5.65 7.19 -2.85
C TRP A 163 4.56 8.24 -2.72
N ARG A 164 4.36 9.07 -3.76
CA ARG A 164 3.20 9.95 -3.81
C ARG A 164 2.11 9.30 -4.65
N LEU A 165 0.89 9.36 -4.12
CA LEU A 165 -0.29 8.86 -4.80
C LEU A 165 -1.16 10.02 -5.30
N GLN A 166 -1.86 9.76 -6.39
CA GLN A 166 -2.86 10.65 -6.96
C GLN A 166 -3.97 9.78 -7.56
N ASN A 167 -5.22 10.00 -7.14
CA ASN A 167 -6.38 9.22 -7.61
C ASN A 167 -6.15 7.70 -7.46
N SER A 168 -5.68 7.26 -6.31
CA SER A 168 -5.37 5.85 -6.01
C SER A 168 -4.38 5.21 -7.01
N LYS A 169 -3.43 6.00 -7.53
CA LYS A 169 -2.35 5.55 -8.40
C LYS A 169 -1.03 6.19 -7.98
N ILE A 170 0.07 5.48 -8.21
CA ILE A 170 1.42 6.00 -7.94
C ILE A 170 1.77 7.04 -9.02
N SER A 171 2.04 8.27 -8.60
CA SER A 171 2.40 9.39 -9.48
C SER A 171 3.86 9.81 -9.34
N TYR A 172 4.49 9.48 -8.20
CA TYR A 172 5.88 9.87 -7.96
C TYR A 172 6.57 8.91 -6.99
N LEU A 173 7.85 8.73 -7.16
CA LEU A 173 8.77 8.08 -6.23
C LEU A 173 9.99 8.96 -5.99
N ASN A 174 10.36 9.12 -4.73
CA ASN A 174 11.73 9.49 -4.34
C ASN A 174 12.33 8.34 -3.56
N SER A 175 13.40 7.74 -4.10
CA SER A 175 14.05 6.56 -3.52
C SER A 175 15.45 6.90 -3.05
N LEU A 176 15.76 6.53 -1.82
CA LEU A 176 17.09 6.58 -1.23
C LEU A 176 17.54 5.16 -0.89
N GLN A 177 18.85 4.93 -0.93
CA GLN A 177 19.40 3.61 -0.60
C GLN A 177 20.65 3.70 0.22
N GLN A 178 20.88 2.68 1.05
CA GLN A 178 22.15 2.47 1.73
C GLN A 178 22.46 0.99 1.93
N LYS A 179 23.73 0.64 1.95
CA LYS A 179 24.14 -0.68 2.43
C LYS A 179 23.82 -0.80 3.92
N PRO A 180 23.12 -1.84 4.35
CA PRO A 180 22.80 -1.98 5.76
C PRO A 180 24.09 -2.20 6.57
N PRO A 181 24.27 -1.49 7.70
CA PRO A 181 25.36 -1.77 8.63
C PRO A 181 25.32 -3.23 9.12
N LYS A 182 26.49 -3.83 9.42
CA LYS A 182 26.56 -5.25 9.84
C LYS A 182 25.64 -5.60 11.01
N ALA A 183 25.51 -4.70 11.98
CA ALA A 183 24.61 -4.91 13.13
C ALA A 183 23.12 -4.96 12.73
N LEU A 184 22.72 -4.09 11.79
CA LEU A 184 21.36 -4.06 11.26
C LEU A 184 21.10 -5.28 10.37
N LEU A 185 22.07 -5.68 9.54
CA LEU A 185 21.98 -6.84 8.66
C LEU A 185 21.62 -8.11 9.43
N LYS A 186 22.30 -8.37 10.56
CA LYS A 186 21.95 -9.50 11.45
C LYS A 186 20.49 -9.51 11.89
N ARG A 187 19.92 -8.34 12.20
CA ARG A 187 18.51 -8.19 12.59
C ARG A 187 17.55 -8.38 11.42
N LEU A 188 17.92 -7.89 10.23
CA LEU A 188 17.11 -8.02 9.02
C LEU A 188 17.08 -9.46 8.50
N GLU A 189 18.13 -10.25 8.74
CA GLU A 189 18.25 -11.63 8.28
C GLU A 189 17.80 -12.66 9.33
N ALA A 190 17.66 -12.26 10.58
CA ALA A 190 17.04 -13.10 11.59
C ALA A 190 15.60 -13.43 11.20
N LYS A 191 15.26 -14.71 11.33
CA LYS A 191 13.92 -15.25 11.01
C LYS A 191 12.89 -14.86 12.09
#